data_2c351b1fe0be0bb4772d33664cd13b10
#
_entry.id   2c351b1fe0be0bb4772d33664cd13b10
#
_cell.length_a   1.000
_cell.length_b   1.000
_cell.length_c   1.000
_cell.angle_alpha   90.00
_cell.angle_beta   90.00
_cell.angle_gamma   90.00
#
_symmetry.space_group_name_H-M   'P 1'
#
loop_
_entity.id
_entity.type
_entity.pdbx_description
1 polymer ?
#
loop_
_entity_poly.entity_id
_entity_poly.type
_entity_poly.pdbx_seq_one_letter_code
_entity_poly.pdbx_strand_id
1 'polypeptide(L)'
;MRKYLNYIKGIFMLLLVVFLFAFSSSRNNARTPDSININFNGENPLFIAESNVDKMLIQNQEYIECVTKDVLDLKALESTISSHEMIETAEVYLTVDGGLKIDIEQRKPLARVVSDPSFYIDRQGQPMPLSDAYSARVLLVYGNVTNSNIEIIYQMLMAIENDAFLKIYATDLIIDAQNQISMRTRDCSFEILIGDLNRLDQKIINFKAFYQKAKKDSLLKDYKQVNLKFNQQVVGIK
;
A
#
# COMPACT_ATOMS: atom_id res chain seq x y z
N MET A 1 55.49 -39.69 23.74
CA MET A 1 54.86 -38.70 24.62
C MET A 1 54.60 -37.36 23.94
N ARG A 2 55.51 -36.72 23.22
CA ARG A 2 55.25 -35.40 22.53
C ARG A 2 54.11 -35.39 21.52
N LYS A 3 53.84 -36.46 20.79
CA LYS A 3 52.73 -36.52 19.81
C LYS A 3 51.35 -36.45 20.49
N TYR A 4 51.16 -37.14 21.62
CA TYR A 4 49.90 -37.12 22.35
C TYR A 4 49.63 -35.78 23.00
N LEU A 5 50.67 -35.04 23.39
CA LEU A 5 50.56 -33.70 23.98
C LEU A 5 49.95 -32.70 22.97
N ASN A 6 50.28 -32.83 21.70
CA ASN A 6 49.70 -31.96 20.64
C ASN A 6 48.24 -32.28 20.38
N TYR A 7 47.85 -33.56 20.42
CA TYR A 7 46.40 -33.93 20.31
C TYR A 7 45.60 -33.43 21.52
N ILE A 8 46.14 -33.53 22.73
CA ILE A 8 45.51 -33.02 23.97
C ILE A 8 45.33 -31.49 23.87
N LYS A 9 46.35 -30.75 23.41
CA LYS A 9 46.25 -29.31 23.20
C LYS A 9 45.20 -28.96 22.14
N GLY A 10 45.11 -29.73 21.04
CA GLY A 10 44.10 -29.52 20.03
C GLY A 10 42.67 -29.74 20.54
N ILE A 11 42.46 -30.82 21.31
CA ILE A 11 41.16 -31.11 21.94
C ILE A 11 40.79 -30.03 22.94
N PHE A 12 41.76 -29.60 23.78
CA PHE A 12 41.50 -28.51 24.74
C PHE A 12 41.13 -27.20 24.05
N MET A 13 41.82 -26.84 22.96
CA MET A 13 41.50 -25.63 22.18
C MET A 13 40.13 -25.72 21.58
N LEU A 14 39.72 -26.87 21.03
CA LEU A 14 38.41 -27.09 20.48
C LEU A 14 37.32 -26.98 21.54
N LEU A 15 37.51 -27.60 22.72
CA LEU A 15 36.59 -27.48 23.85
C LEU A 15 36.45 -26.03 24.32
N LEU A 16 37.55 -25.28 24.35
CA LEU A 16 37.56 -23.88 24.74
C LEU A 16 36.74 -23.02 23.74
N VAL A 17 36.91 -23.26 22.46
CA VAL A 17 36.13 -22.55 21.41
C VAL A 17 34.64 -22.87 21.55
N VAL A 18 34.27 -24.14 21.73
CA VAL A 18 32.87 -24.56 21.94
C VAL A 18 32.30 -23.92 23.21
N PHE A 19 33.07 -23.91 24.30
CA PHE A 19 32.65 -23.28 25.55
C PHE A 19 32.42 -21.77 25.40
N LEU A 20 33.37 -21.06 24.76
CA LEU A 20 33.25 -19.62 24.52
C LEU A 20 32.05 -19.29 23.61
N PHE A 21 31.81 -20.11 22.57
CA PHE A 21 30.67 -19.97 21.71
C PHE A 21 29.35 -20.17 22.46
N ALA A 22 29.22 -21.26 23.23
CA ALA A 22 28.04 -21.55 24.03
C ALA A 22 27.79 -20.46 25.10
N PHE A 23 28.85 -20.00 25.78
CA PHE A 23 28.76 -18.92 26.77
C PHE A 23 28.32 -17.59 26.10
N SER A 24 28.91 -17.22 24.97
CA SER A 24 28.58 -16.02 24.22
C SER A 24 27.13 -16.06 23.70
N SER A 25 26.72 -17.20 23.17
CA SER A 25 25.36 -17.42 22.68
C SER A 25 24.31 -17.30 23.80
N SER A 26 24.55 -17.99 24.93
CA SER A 26 23.67 -17.93 26.10
C SER A 26 23.53 -16.50 26.64
N ARG A 27 24.66 -15.78 26.74
CA ARG A 27 24.65 -14.39 27.23
C ARG A 27 23.97 -13.43 26.28
N ASN A 28 24.10 -13.65 24.95
CA ASN A 28 23.44 -12.84 23.96
C ASN A 28 21.89 -13.03 23.97
N ASN A 29 21.44 -14.27 24.12
CA ASN A 29 20.03 -14.62 24.18
C ASN A 29 19.33 -14.12 25.46
N ALA A 30 20.06 -14.01 26.56
CA ALA A 30 19.56 -13.49 27.84
C ALA A 30 19.43 -11.95 27.89
N ARG A 31 19.81 -11.22 26.83
CA ARG A 31 19.65 -9.77 26.79
C ARG A 31 18.23 -9.42 26.37
N THR A 32 17.68 -8.36 26.93
CA THR A 32 16.47 -7.67 26.47
C THR A 32 16.80 -6.70 25.33
N PRO A 33 15.87 -6.32 24.46
CA PRO A 33 16.09 -5.25 23.51
C PRO A 33 16.39 -3.92 24.22
N ASP A 34 17.49 -3.26 23.86
CA ASP A 34 17.94 -2.03 24.51
C ASP A 34 17.23 -0.78 23.95
N SER A 35 16.60 -0.88 22.78
CA SER A 35 15.91 0.22 22.10
C SER A 35 14.91 -0.32 21.07
N ILE A 36 13.83 0.40 20.88
CA ILE A 36 12.87 0.14 19.80
C ILE A 36 13.00 1.29 18.80
N ASN A 37 13.23 0.95 17.54
CA ASN A 37 13.35 1.92 16.46
C ASN A 37 12.30 1.61 15.37
N ILE A 38 11.34 2.52 15.19
CA ILE A 38 10.31 2.41 14.17
C ILE A 38 10.72 3.28 12.99
N ASN A 39 10.78 2.67 11.82
CA ASN A 39 11.12 3.33 10.58
C ASN A 39 9.99 3.13 9.57
N PHE A 40 9.49 4.24 9.01
CA PHE A 40 8.52 4.21 7.95
C PHE A 40 9.24 4.28 6.59
N ASN A 41 9.10 3.22 5.80
CA ASN A 41 9.64 3.16 4.45
C ASN A 41 8.72 3.96 3.51
N GLY A 42 9.30 4.91 2.75
CA GLY A 42 8.58 5.73 1.79
C GLY A 42 8.72 7.24 2.02
N GLU A 43 8.16 8.03 1.11
CA GLU A 43 8.42 9.47 1.05
C GLU A 43 7.80 10.29 2.20
N ASN A 44 6.81 9.76 2.92
CA ASN A 44 6.28 10.39 4.15
C ASN A 44 5.33 9.44 4.91
N PRO A 45 5.44 9.32 6.23
CA PRO A 45 4.49 8.59 7.08
C PRO A 45 3.23 9.44 7.29
N LEU A 46 2.30 9.44 6.33
CA LEU A 46 1.19 10.40 6.32
C LEU A 46 -0.08 9.85 6.97
N PHE A 47 -0.34 8.54 6.84
CA PHE A 47 -1.63 7.96 7.23
C PHE A 47 -1.65 7.44 8.66
N ILE A 48 -0.51 7.01 9.20
CA ILE A 48 -0.34 6.54 10.56
C ILE A 48 0.73 7.39 11.23
N ALA A 49 0.43 7.92 12.41
CA ALA A 49 1.43 8.55 13.25
C ALA A 49 2.25 7.47 13.97
N GLU A 50 3.53 7.74 14.20
CA GLU A 50 4.45 6.89 14.99
C GLU A 50 3.84 6.55 16.35
N SER A 51 3.18 7.52 16.99
CA SER A 51 2.47 7.33 18.27
C SER A 51 1.33 6.29 18.22
N ASN A 52 0.79 5.98 17.04
CA ASN A 52 -0.22 4.93 16.91
C ASN A 52 0.43 3.54 16.84
N VAL A 53 1.57 3.44 16.19
CA VAL A 53 2.39 2.22 16.19
C VAL A 53 2.92 1.96 17.59
N ASP A 54 3.42 2.99 18.27
CA ASP A 54 3.81 2.91 19.67
C ASP A 54 2.67 2.37 20.55
N LYS A 55 1.43 2.84 20.38
CA LYS A 55 0.28 2.32 21.15
C LYS A 55 -0.01 0.85 20.87
N MET A 56 0.15 0.39 19.64
CA MET A 56 0.02 -1.04 19.30
C MET A 56 1.12 -1.87 19.95
N LEU A 57 2.32 -1.30 20.04
CA LEU A 57 3.44 -1.89 20.75
C LEU A 57 3.26 -1.80 22.26
N ILE A 58 2.74 -0.68 22.81
CA ILE A 58 2.54 -0.45 24.24
C ILE A 58 1.53 -1.45 24.83
N GLN A 59 0.51 -1.86 24.12
CA GLN A 59 -0.32 -2.98 24.57
C GLN A 59 0.47 -4.28 24.73
N ASN A 60 1.68 -4.34 24.14
CA ASN A 60 2.66 -5.42 24.25
C ASN A 60 4.01 -4.96 24.86
N GLN A 61 4.18 -3.68 25.21
CA GLN A 61 5.49 -3.07 25.53
C GLN A 61 6.03 -3.46 26.90
N GLU A 62 5.19 -3.61 27.92
CA GLU A 62 5.61 -4.26 29.18
C GLU A 62 6.18 -5.66 28.92
N TYR A 63 5.72 -6.28 27.83
CA TYR A 63 6.22 -7.57 27.38
C TYR A 63 7.55 -7.45 26.62
N ILE A 64 7.72 -6.46 25.74
CA ILE A 64 8.91 -6.34 24.86
C ILE A 64 10.16 -5.93 25.64
N GLU A 65 10.05 -4.97 26.58
CA GLU A 65 11.20 -4.49 27.35
C GLU A 65 11.63 -5.46 28.45
N CYS A 66 10.73 -6.33 28.90
CA CYS A 66 10.99 -7.30 29.97
C CYS A 66 11.34 -8.70 29.47
N VAL A 67 11.14 -8.98 28.17
CA VAL A 67 11.33 -10.32 27.59
C VAL A 67 12.69 -10.43 26.93
N THR A 68 13.38 -11.54 27.21
CA THR A 68 14.66 -11.86 26.60
C THR A 68 14.50 -12.17 25.11
N LYS A 69 15.56 -11.95 24.32
CA LYS A 69 15.55 -12.08 22.85
C LYS A 69 15.14 -13.47 22.34
N ASP A 70 15.42 -14.51 23.13
CA ASP A 70 15.06 -15.91 22.79
C ASP A 70 13.59 -16.23 22.97
N VAL A 71 12.86 -15.44 23.78
CA VAL A 71 11.42 -15.61 24.03
C VAL A 71 10.57 -14.65 23.19
N LEU A 72 11.18 -13.60 22.64
CA LEU A 72 10.47 -12.59 21.85
C LEU A 72 9.99 -13.18 20.51
N ASP A 73 8.67 -13.28 20.35
CA ASP A 73 8.05 -13.74 19.09
C ASP A 73 7.95 -12.58 18.08
N LEU A 74 9.01 -12.42 17.28
CA LEU A 74 9.08 -11.39 16.25
C LEU A 74 7.97 -11.54 15.20
N LYS A 75 7.56 -12.80 14.87
CA LYS A 75 6.50 -13.05 13.91
C LYS A 75 5.13 -12.64 14.45
N ALA A 76 4.87 -12.84 15.72
CA ALA A 76 3.65 -12.39 16.35
C ALA A 76 3.56 -10.85 16.36
N LEU A 77 4.66 -10.15 16.63
CA LEU A 77 4.74 -8.69 16.54
C LEU A 77 4.51 -8.20 15.11
N GLU A 78 5.21 -8.78 14.15
CA GLU A 78 5.05 -8.48 12.72
C GLU A 78 3.61 -8.68 12.25
N SER A 79 2.99 -9.81 12.61
CA SER A 79 1.59 -10.10 12.30
C SER A 79 0.63 -9.08 12.93
N THR A 80 0.89 -8.69 14.17
CA THR A 80 0.07 -7.69 14.89
C THR A 80 0.13 -6.34 14.19
N ILE A 81 1.32 -5.88 13.83
CA ILE A 81 1.51 -4.59 13.15
C ILE A 81 0.92 -4.66 11.75
N SER A 82 1.19 -5.73 10.98
CA SER A 82 0.66 -5.93 9.63
C SER A 82 -0.86 -6.11 9.57
N SER A 83 -1.50 -6.43 10.71
CA SER A 83 -2.97 -6.52 10.79
C SER A 83 -3.66 -5.16 10.75
N HIS A 84 -2.92 -4.07 10.91
CA HIS A 84 -3.49 -2.73 10.87
C HIS A 84 -3.89 -2.33 9.45
N GLU A 85 -5.10 -1.82 9.28
CA GLU A 85 -5.74 -1.56 7.98
C GLU A 85 -5.01 -0.54 7.09
N MET A 86 -4.07 0.24 7.65
CA MET A 86 -3.26 1.22 6.91
C MET A 86 -1.83 0.75 6.64
N ILE A 87 -1.46 -0.45 7.09
CA ILE A 87 -0.13 -1.02 6.88
C ILE A 87 -0.19 -2.03 5.74
N GLU A 88 0.73 -1.91 4.80
CA GLU A 88 0.89 -2.85 3.70
C GLU A 88 1.79 -4.01 4.12
N THR A 89 2.96 -3.68 4.65
CA THR A 89 3.92 -4.64 5.19
C THR A 89 4.60 -4.10 6.44
N ALA A 90 4.97 -4.98 7.35
CA ALA A 90 5.82 -4.68 8.48
C ALA A 90 6.90 -5.76 8.59
N GLU A 91 8.15 -5.36 8.80
CA GLU A 91 9.27 -6.25 9.05
C GLU A 91 9.82 -5.95 10.45
N VAL A 92 9.90 -6.97 11.29
CA VAL A 92 10.37 -6.86 12.68
C VAL A 92 11.62 -7.71 12.86
N TYR A 93 12.72 -7.08 13.23
CA TYR A 93 13.98 -7.80 13.43
C TYR A 93 14.85 -7.21 14.54
N LEU A 94 15.72 -8.04 15.07
CA LEU A 94 16.74 -7.64 16.06
C LEU A 94 18.01 -7.20 15.35
N THR A 95 18.54 -6.06 15.73
CA THR A 95 19.83 -5.57 15.25
C THR A 95 20.99 -6.27 15.98
N VAL A 96 22.17 -6.23 15.37
CA VAL A 96 23.40 -6.81 15.97
C VAL A 96 23.74 -6.14 17.31
N ASP A 97 23.42 -4.84 17.43
CA ASP A 97 23.67 -4.06 18.64
C ASP A 97 22.70 -4.41 19.78
N GLY A 98 21.59 -5.08 19.46
CA GLY A 98 20.65 -5.55 20.46
C GLY A 98 19.31 -4.83 20.47
N GLY A 99 19.14 -3.82 19.62
CA GLY A 99 17.86 -3.11 19.47
C GLY A 99 16.83 -3.90 18.67
N LEU A 100 15.55 -3.59 18.87
CA LEU A 100 14.45 -4.04 18.03
C LEU A 100 14.21 -2.98 16.94
N LYS A 101 14.21 -3.39 15.68
CA LYS A 101 13.91 -2.52 14.56
C LYS A 101 12.64 -2.98 13.86
N ILE A 102 11.80 -2.01 13.51
CA ILE A 102 10.49 -2.22 12.88
C ILE A 102 10.47 -1.34 11.64
N ASP A 103 10.50 -1.94 10.47
CA ASP A 103 10.36 -1.25 9.19
C ASP A 103 8.93 -1.43 8.70
N ILE A 104 8.21 -0.32 8.48
CA ILE A 104 6.80 -0.29 8.12
C ILE A 104 6.62 0.34 6.74
N GLU A 105 5.91 -0.34 5.85
CA GLU A 105 5.40 0.23 4.62
C GLU A 105 3.90 0.47 4.75
N GLN A 106 3.47 1.72 4.51
CA GLN A 106 2.05 2.10 4.57
C GLN A 106 1.37 1.82 3.24
N ARG A 107 0.08 1.44 3.28
CA ARG A 107 -0.76 1.31 2.09
C ARG A 107 -0.87 2.65 1.36
N LYS A 108 -0.84 2.58 0.05
CA LYS A 108 -0.92 3.77 -0.82
C LYS A 108 -2.31 3.83 -1.45
N PRO A 109 -3.15 4.82 -1.11
CA PRO A 109 -4.47 4.95 -1.70
C PRO A 109 -4.37 5.29 -3.19
N LEU A 110 -5.22 4.65 -3.98
CA LEU A 110 -5.38 4.85 -5.42
C LEU A 110 -6.59 5.73 -5.74
N ALA A 111 -7.69 5.54 -5.01
CA ALA A 111 -8.91 6.33 -5.14
C ALA A 111 -9.64 6.44 -3.81
N ARG A 112 -10.51 7.45 -3.67
CA ARG A 112 -11.41 7.62 -2.54
C ARG A 112 -12.85 7.36 -2.98
N VAL A 113 -13.49 6.38 -2.37
CA VAL A 113 -14.92 6.12 -2.52
C VAL A 113 -15.70 7.07 -1.62
N VAL A 114 -16.60 7.82 -2.24
CA VAL A 114 -17.48 8.77 -1.55
C VAL A 114 -18.78 8.05 -1.20
N SER A 115 -18.82 7.48 -0.01
CA SER A 115 -19.93 6.72 0.58
C SER A 115 -20.09 7.08 2.05
N ASP A 116 -21.03 6.48 2.72
CA ASP A 116 -21.19 6.60 4.18
C ASP A 116 -21.06 5.20 4.83
N PRO A 117 -19.93 4.92 5.52
CA PRO A 117 -18.70 5.71 5.61
C PRO A 117 -17.89 5.73 4.32
N SER A 118 -17.14 6.83 4.08
CA SER A 118 -16.18 6.92 2.97
C SER A 118 -14.93 6.10 3.29
N PHE A 119 -14.26 5.56 2.24
CA PHE A 119 -13.03 4.79 2.37
C PHE A 119 -12.12 4.97 1.14
N TYR A 120 -10.87 4.54 1.23
CA TYR A 120 -9.97 4.45 0.09
C TYR A 120 -9.97 3.05 -0.52
N ILE A 121 -9.67 2.98 -1.81
CA ILE A 121 -9.19 1.77 -2.49
C ILE A 121 -7.68 1.94 -2.65
N ASP A 122 -6.90 0.99 -2.15
CA ASP A 122 -5.44 1.02 -2.25
C ASP A 122 -4.91 0.48 -3.58
N ARG A 123 -3.59 0.47 -3.75
CA ARG A 123 -2.93 -0.04 -4.97
C ARG A 123 -3.07 -1.55 -5.17
N GLN A 124 -3.55 -2.27 -4.18
CA GLN A 124 -3.81 -3.71 -4.24
C GLN A 124 -5.30 -4.01 -4.46
N GLY A 125 -6.12 -2.97 -4.62
CA GLY A 125 -7.57 -3.10 -4.79
C GLY A 125 -8.32 -3.38 -3.49
N GLN A 126 -7.65 -3.24 -2.32
CA GLN A 126 -8.26 -3.49 -1.03
C GLN A 126 -8.86 -2.22 -0.43
N PRO A 127 -9.99 -2.33 0.28
CA PRO A 127 -10.53 -1.21 1.02
C PRO A 127 -9.56 -0.81 2.16
N MET A 128 -9.40 0.49 2.35
CA MET A 128 -8.57 1.10 3.38
C MET A 128 -9.37 2.25 4.01
N PRO A 129 -9.44 2.37 5.34
CA PRO A 129 -10.17 3.45 6.00
C PRO A 129 -9.54 4.83 5.73
N LEU A 130 -10.29 5.89 5.99
CA LEU A 130 -9.74 7.23 5.99
C LEU A 130 -8.82 7.43 7.21
N SER A 131 -7.76 8.21 7.03
CA SER A 131 -6.89 8.62 8.12
C SER A 131 -7.37 9.94 8.72
N ASP A 132 -7.32 10.05 10.04
CA ASP A 132 -7.55 11.32 10.75
C ASP A 132 -6.37 12.28 10.59
N ALA A 133 -5.18 11.76 10.29
CA ALA A 133 -3.96 12.55 10.18
C ALA A 133 -3.78 13.17 8.79
N TYR A 134 -4.22 12.49 7.73
CA TYR A 134 -3.96 12.92 6.36
C TYR A 134 -5.05 12.49 5.38
N SER A 135 -5.38 13.39 4.44
CA SER A 135 -6.29 13.11 3.34
C SER A 135 -5.53 13.10 2.01
N ALA A 136 -5.50 11.94 1.35
CA ALA A 136 -4.82 11.78 0.07
C ALA A 136 -5.54 12.54 -1.05
N ARG A 137 -4.76 13.12 -1.96
CA ARG A 137 -5.26 13.71 -3.20
C ARG A 137 -5.29 12.64 -4.29
N VAL A 138 -6.37 11.91 -4.32
CA VAL A 138 -6.60 10.79 -5.25
C VAL A 138 -7.90 11.01 -6.01
N LEU A 139 -8.13 10.21 -7.04
CA LEU A 139 -9.36 10.20 -7.81
C LEU A 139 -10.57 9.87 -6.91
N LEU A 140 -11.72 10.49 -7.16
CA LEU A 140 -12.95 10.24 -6.44
C LEU A 140 -13.82 9.22 -7.16
N VAL A 141 -14.44 8.31 -6.42
CA VAL A 141 -15.36 7.31 -6.94
C VAL A 141 -16.73 7.52 -6.30
N TYR A 142 -17.73 7.73 -7.11
CA TYR A 142 -19.11 7.96 -6.70
C TYR A 142 -20.03 6.83 -7.18
N GLY A 143 -21.17 6.71 -6.53
CA GLY A 143 -22.27 5.85 -6.96
C GLY A 143 -22.31 4.50 -6.27
N ASN A 144 -22.72 3.46 -6.99
CA ASN A 144 -22.98 2.14 -6.42
C ASN A 144 -21.69 1.32 -6.30
N VAL A 145 -20.93 1.55 -5.24
CA VAL A 145 -19.70 0.77 -4.92
C VAL A 145 -20.03 -0.32 -3.93
N THR A 146 -19.79 -1.56 -4.31
CA THR A 146 -20.08 -2.77 -3.51
C THR A 146 -18.90 -3.73 -3.59
N ASN A 147 -18.81 -4.69 -2.68
CA ASN A 147 -17.78 -5.73 -2.73
C ASN A 147 -17.81 -6.55 -4.03
N SER A 148 -18.97 -6.64 -4.70
CA SER A 148 -19.11 -7.39 -5.94
C SER A 148 -18.58 -6.67 -7.18
N ASN A 149 -18.45 -5.34 -7.16
CA ASN A 149 -17.95 -4.56 -8.29
C ASN A 149 -16.63 -3.83 -8.03
N ILE A 150 -16.06 -3.98 -6.84
CA ILE A 150 -14.78 -3.33 -6.49
C ILE A 150 -13.65 -3.72 -7.44
N GLU A 151 -13.64 -4.97 -7.91
CA GLU A 151 -12.66 -5.47 -8.88
C GLU A 151 -12.76 -4.75 -10.23
N ILE A 152 -13.98 -4.50 -10.71
CA ILE A 152 -14.22 -3.75 -11.97
C ILE A 152 -13.73 -2.31 -11.80
N ILE A 153 -14.02 -1.71 -10.65
CA ILE A 153 -13.56 -0.35 -10.33
C ILE A 153 -12.04 -0.30 -10.27
N TYR A 154 -11.42 -1.26 -9.60
CA TYR A 154 -9.97 -1.37 -9.50
C TYR A 154 -9.28 -1.50 -10.87
N GLN A 155 -9.80 -2.32 -11.77
CA GLN A 155 -9.29 -2.44 -13.13
C GLN A 155 -9.35 -1.09 -13.88
N MET A 156 -10.44 -0.34 -13.74
CA MET A 156 -10.54 1.01 -14.31
C MET A 156 -9.54 1.98 -13.69
N LEU A 157 -9.38 1.95 -12.37
CA LEU A 157 -8.40 2.78 -11.64
C LEU A 157 -6.97 2.47 -12.09
N MET A 158 -6.62 1.20 -12.27
CA MET A 158 -5.32 0.78 -12.78
C MET A 158 -5.09 1.23 -14.22
N ALA A 159 -6.11 1.19 -15.07
CA ALA A 159 -6.02 1.71 -16.42
C ALA A 159 -5.76 3.23 -16.44
N ILE A 160 -6.38 3.98 -15.50
CA ILE A 160 -6.13 5.43 -15.33
C ILE A 160 -4.70 5.67 -14.81
N GLU A 161 -4.26 4.94 -13.79
CA GLU A 161 -2.92 5.10 -13.19
C GLU A 161 -1.80 4.80 -14.20
N ASN A 162 -2.01 3.81 -15.07
CA ASN A 162 -1.05 3.42 -16.10
C ASN A 162 -1.07 4.29 -17.36
N ASP A 163 -2.08 5.13 -17.55
CA ASP A 163 -2.18 6.01 -18.70
C ASP A 163 -1.75 7.43 -18.34
N ALA A 164 -0.65 7.91 -18.92
CA ALA A 164 -0.07 9.21 -18.60
C ALA A 164 -1.02 10.40 -18.79
N PHE A 165 -1.96 10.31 -19.74
CA PHE A 165 -2.97 11.35 -19.96
C PHE A 165 -4.07 11.27 -18.91
N LEU A 166 -4.68 10.09 -18.71
CA LEU A 166 -5.78 9.92 -17.77
C LEU A 166 -5.33 10.21 -16.32
N LYS A 167 -4.12 9.80 -15.93
CA LYS A 167 -3.54 10.07 -14.61
C LYS A 167 -3.52 11.56 -14.26
N ILE A 168 -3.33 12.43 -15.24
CA ILE A 168 -3.29 13.89 -15.05
C ILE A 168 -4.68 14.50 -15.08
N TYR A 169 -5.54 14.01 -15.97
CA TYR A 169 -6.80 14.66 -16.29
C TYR A 169 -8.03 14.06 -15.61
N ALA A 170 -8.08 12.77 -15.31
CA ALA A 170 -9.20 12.13 -14.63
C ALA A 170 -9.35 12.67 -13.21
N THR A 171 -10.56 13.03 -12.82
CA THR A 171 -10.91 13.54 -11.48
C THR A 171 -11.87 12.62 -10.76
N ASP A 172 -12.88 12.12 -11.44
CA ASP A 172 -13.96 11.35 -10.85
C ASP A 172 -14.33 10.15 -11.71
N LEU A 173 -14.70 9.06 -11.05
CA LEU A 173 -15.45 7.94 -11.63
C LEU A 173 -16.84 7.89 -11.01
N ILE A 174 -17.82 7.55 -11.80
CA ILE A 174 -19.21 7.38 -11.37
C ILE A 174 -19.66 5.99 -11.81
N ILE A 175 -20.15 5.21 -10.86
CA ILE A 175 -20.62 3.84 -11.07
C ILE A 175 -22.13 3.82 -10.91
N ASP A 176 -22.87 3.44 -11.95
CA ASP A 176 -24.32 3.32 -11.87
C ASP A 176 -24.77 1.96 -11.28
N ALA A 177 -26.08 1.80 -11.11
CA ALA A 177 -26.67 0.57 -10.57
C ALA A 177 -26.47 -0.67 -11.49
N GLN A 178 -26.14 -0.47 -12.77
CA GLN A 178 -25.85 -1.50 -13.76
C GLN A 178 -24.35 -1.74 -13.94
N ASN A 179 -23.51 -1.22 -13.03
CA ASN A 179 -22.04 -1.26 -13.08
C ASN A 179 -21.45 -0.61 -14.35
N GLN A 180 -22.19 0.34 -14.96
CA GLN A 180 -21.63 1.13 -16.04
C GLN A 180 -20.79 2.25 -15.46
N ILE A 181 -19.66 2.50 -16.09
CA ILE A 181 -18.68 3.48 -15.64
C ILE A 181 -18.79 4.75 -16.47
N SER A 182 -18.86 5.87 -15.79
CA SER A 182 -18.64 7.20 -16.36
C SER A 182 -17.44 7.85 -15.70
N MET A 183 -16.75 8.74 -16.42
CA MET A 183 -15.57 9.45 -15.95
C MET A 183 -15.76 10.95 -16.17
N ARG A 184 -15.21 11.76 -15.25
CA ARG A 184 -15.02 13.20 -15.41
C ARG A 184 -13.55 13.54 -15.48
N THR A 185 -13.25 14.64 -16.15
CA THR A 185 -11.87 15.11 -16.28
C THR A 185 -11.79 16.60 -15.93
N ARG A 186 -10.62 17.05 -15.53
CA ARG A 186 -10.37 18.42 -15.07
C ARG A 186 -10.71 19.50 -16.10
N ASP A 187 -10.40 19.23 -17.37
CA ASP A 187 -10.52 20.22 -18.45
C ASP A 187 -11.85 20.16 -19.21
N CYS A 188 -12.68 19.15 -18.95
CA CYS A 188 -13.94 18.96 -19.67
C CYS A 188 -15.12 19.15 -18.72
N SER A 189 -16.10 19.95 -19.16
CA SER A 189 -17.37 20.12 -18.45
C SER A 189 -18.35 18.96 -18.67
N PHE A 190 -18.06 18.08 -19.62
CA PHE A 190 -18.90 16.96 -20.02
C PHE A 190 -18.50 15.65 -19.31
N GLU A 191 -19.49 14.78 -19.20
CA GLU A 191 -19.31 13.42 -18.70
C GLU A 191 -18.91 12.47 -19.84
N ILE A 192 -17.99 11.54 -19.55
CA ILE A 192 -17.46 10.55 -20.49
C ILE A 192 -18.04 9.20 -20.13
N LEU A 193 -18.97 8.69 -20.94
CA LEU A 193 -19.58 7.38 -20.75
C LEU A 193 -18.68 6.29 -21.29
N ILE A 194 -18.01 5.55 -20.42
CA ILE A 194 -17.14 4.42 -20.77
C ILE A 194 -17.98 3.15 -20.93
N GLY A 195 -18.97 2.96 -20.06
CA GLY A 195 -19.79 1.76 -20.00
C GLY A 195 -19.08 0.61 -19.28
N ASP A 196 -19.02 -0.55 -19.90
CA ASP A 196 -18.25 -1.70 -19.42
C ASP A 196 -16.74 -1.58 -19.73
N LEU A 197 -15.93 -2.49 -19.21
CA LEU A 197 -14.47 -2.52 -19.46
C LEU A 197 -14.08 -3.24 -20.76
N ASN A 198 -15.04 -3.74 -21.53
CA ASN A 198 -14.73 -4.38 -22.80
C ASN A 198 -14.00 -3.41 -23.73
N ARG A 199 -12.82 -3.81 -24.22
CA ARG A 199 -11.99 -2.99 -25.11
C ARG A 199 -11.63 -1.62 -24.52
N LEU A 200 -11.34 -1.58 -23.21
CA LEU A 200 -11.06 -0.35 -22.49
C LEU A 200 -9.92 0.44 -23.13
N ASP A 201 -8.84 -0.22 -23.55
CA ASP A 201 -7.70 0.42 -24.22
C ASP A 201 -8.12 1.17 -25.48
N GLN A 202 -8.99 0.55 -26.30
CA GLN A 202 -9.50 1.21 -27.52
C GLN A 202 -10.40 2.40 -27.19
N LYS A 203 -11.23 2.29 -26.15
CA LYS A 203 -12.07 3.40 -25.66
C LYS A 203 -11.20 4.58 -25.20
N ILE A 204 -10.13 4.30 -24.47
CA ILE A 204 -9.16 5.32 -24.01
C ILE A 204 -8.46 5.98 -25.21
N ILE A 205 -8.01 5.20 -26.20
CA ILE A 205 -7.37 5.74 -27.41
C ILE A 205 -8.35 6.64 -28.17
N ASN A 206 -9.58 6.18 -28.36
CA ASN A 206 -10.64 6.93 -29.05
C ASN A 206 -10.98 8.22 -28.30
N PHE A 207 -11.06 8.17 -26.97
CA PHE A 207 -11.27 9.37 -26.16
C PHE A 207 -10.14 10.37 -26.32
N LYS A 208 -8.88 9.93 -26.26
CA LYS A 208 -7.71 10.83 -26.44
C LYS A 208 -7.72 11.50 -27.82
N ALA A 209 -8.04 10.75 -28.88
CA ALA A 209 -8.16 11.29 -30.23
C ALA A 209 -9.28 12.32 -30.32
N PHE A 210 -10.46 12.02 -29.76
CA PHE A 210 -11.59 12.97 -29.66
C PHE A 210 -11.19 14.24 -28.89
N TYR A 211 -10.58 14.08 -27.71
CA TYR A 211 -10.17 15.19 -26.88
C TYR A 211 -9.19 16.12 -27.61
N GLN A 212 -8.17 15.56 -28.27
CA GLN A 212 -7.19 16.34 -29.03
C GLN A 212 -7.87 17.14 -30.17
N LYS A 213 -8.77 16.51 -30.91
CA LYS A 213 -9.52 17.17 -31.98
C LYS A 213 -10.42 18.28 -31.43
N ALA A 214 -11.25 17.97 -30.43
CA ALA A 214 -12.16 18.93 -29.81
C ALA A 214 -11.42 20.12 -29.17
N LYS A 215 -10.25 19.87 -28.58
CA LYS A 215 -9.38 20.91 -28.02
C LYS A 215 -8.83 21.83 -29.12
N LYS A 216 -8.33 21.24 -30.22
CA LYS A 216 -7.83 22.00 -31.38
C LYS A 216 -8.94 22.88 -32.01
N ASP A 217 -10.13 22.36 -32.08
CA ASP A 217 -11.28 23.06 -32.69
C ASP A 217 -11.99 23.99 -31.67
N SER A 218 -11.49 24.10 -30.42
CA SER A 218 -12.06 24.89 -29.32
C SER A 218 -13.52 24.50 -28.95
N LEU A 219 -13.92 23.27 -29.22
CA LEU A 219 -15.26 22.73 -29.03
C LEU A 219 -15.49 22.00 -27.70
N LEU A 220 -14.47 21.90 -26.81
CA LEU A 220 -14.61 21.14 -25.56
C LEU A 220 -15.76 21.60 -24.67
N LYS A 221 -16.13 22.89 -24.72
CA LYS A 221 -17.22 23.46 -23.93
C LYS A 221 -18.62 23.24 -24.52
N ASP A 222 -18.68 22.83 -25.76
CA ASP A 222 -19.95 22.65 -26.48
C ASP A 222 -20.61 21.30 -26.21
N TYR A 223 -19.84 20.36 -25.68
CA TYR A 223 -20.34 19.02 -25.38
C TYR A 223 -20.87 18.95 -23.95
N LYS A 224 -21.96 18.19 -23.76
CA LYS A 224 -22.52 17.80 -22.46
C LYS A 224 -22.15 16.40 -22.06
N GLN A 225 -21.95 15.54 -23.06
CA GLN A 225 -21.62 14.14 -22.84
C GLN A 225 -20.87 13.57 -24.03
N VAL A 226 -19.94 12.65 -23.76
CA VAL A 226 -19.18 11.89 -24.76
C VAL A 226 -19.37 10.40 -24.49
N ASN A 227 -19.89 9.67 -25.46
CA ASN A 227 -20.19 8.25 -25.32
C ASN A 227 -19.17 7.39 -26.07
N LEU A 228 -18.47 6.52 -25.33
CA LEU A 228 -17.44 5.60 -25.80
C LEU A 228 -17.94 4.15 -25.91
N LYS A 229 -19.21 3.88 -25.65
CA LYS A 229 -19.78 2.51 -25.67
C LYS A 229 -19.82 1.91 -27.07
N PHE A 230 -19.78 2.73 -28.10
CA PHE A 230 -19.88 2.30 -29.49
C PHE A 230 -18.53 1.81 -30.04
N ASN A 231 -18.62 0.80 -30.93
CA ASN A 231 -17.45 0.32 -31.65
C ASN A 231 -16.95 1.36 -32.65
N GLN A 232 -15.66 1.63 -32.64
CA GLN A 232 -14.96 2.42 -33.65
C GLN A 232 -15.44 3.86 -33.83
N GLN A 233 -16.32 4.36 -32.96
CA GLN A 233 -16.79 5.75 -33.03
C GLN A 233 -16.98 6.35 -31.63
N VAL A 234 -16.79 7.66 -31.55
CA VAL A 234 -17.09 8.47 -30.39
C VAL A 234 -18.30 9.33 -30.71
N VAL A 235 -19.33 9.27 -29.88
CA VAL A 235 -20.54 10.05 -30.04
C VAL A 235 -20.56 11.18 -29.02
N GLY A 236 -20.43 12.42 -29.49
CA GLY A 236 -20.56 13.62 -28.66
C GLY A 236 -21.96 14.19 -28.70
N ILE A 237 -22.54 14.48 -27.53
CA ILE A 237 -23.85 15.15 -27.38
C ILE A 237 -23.57 16.59 -26.95
N LYS A 238 -24.09 17.54 -27.69
CA LYS A 238 -24.00 18.99 -27.43
C LYS A 238 -25.14 19.50 -26.55
#